data_b82255db115ff1f43865314ea08c5180
#
_entry.id   b82255db115ff1f43865314ea08c5180
#
_cell.length_a   1.000
_cell.length_b   1.000
_cell.length_c   1.000
_cell.angle_alpha   90.00
_cell.angle_beta   90.00
_cell.angle_gamma   90.00
#
_symmetry.space_group_name_H-M   'P 1'
#
loop_
_entity.id
_entity.type
_entity.pdbx_description
1 polymer ?
#
loop_
_entity_poly.entity_id
_entity_poly.type
_entity_poly.pdbx_seq_one_letter_code
_entity_poly.pdbx_strand_id
1 'polypeptide(L)'
;TDLDWFAYWKDYCENWLLSLGIKKEHLRLRDHEPAELAFYSRATTDIEYAFPFTDWGELWGIADRTNYDLTRHQEASGKSLEYFDSETNEHYIPYVIEPSLGCDRVALAFLCEAYDEEHLTDSKGKEDIRTVLHLHPALAPYKCAVLPLSKKLGEKAMEIRNELSKYFMVDYDDTGSIGKRYRREDEIGTPYCITVDFDTVGDEAKGIAADNC
;
A
#
# COMPACT_ATOMS: atom_id res chain seq x y z
N THR A 1 3.24 26.45 15.07
CA THR A 1 4.25 25.97 16.05
C THR A 1 4.70 24.56 15.69
N ASP A 2 5.75 24.05 16.36
CA ASP A 2 6.23 22.66 16.30
C ASP A 2 5.11 21.65 16.65
N LEU A 3 4.35 21.93 17.71
CA LEU A 3 3.24 21.07 18.12
C LEU A 3 2.10 21.05 17.08
N ASP A 4 1.86 22.11 16.35
CA ASP A 4 0.87 22.13 15.25
C ASP A 4 1.33 21.23 14.10
N TRP A 5 2.62 21.26 13.76
CA TRP A 5 3.21 20.38 12.75
C TRP A 5 3.28 18.93 13.24
N PHE A 6 3.55 18.70 14.52
CA PHE A 6 3.49 17.37 15.11
C PHE A 6 2.07 16.76 14.99
N ALA A 7 1.03 17.53 15.34
CA ALA A 7 -0.36 17.12 15.17
C ALA A 7 -0.70 16.84 13.70
N TYR A 8 -0.28 17.73 12.80
CA TYR A 8 -0.47 17.54 11.35
C TYR A 8 0.12 16.20 10.85
N TRP A 9 1.36 15.89 11.25
CA TRP A 9 2.01 14.66 10.81
C TRP A 9 1.38 13.40 11.42
N LYS A 10 0.87 13.45 12.64
CA LYS A 10 0.07 12.35 13.24
C LYS A 10 -1.13 12.04 12.36
N ASP A 11 -1.93 13.05 12.05
CA ASP A 11 -3.13 12.90 11.23
C ASP A 11 -2.80 12.46 9.80
N TYR A 12 -1.76 13.04 9.21
CA TYR A 12 -1.33 12.70 7.85
C TYR A 12 -0.89 11.24 7.74
N CYS A 13 -0.04 10.77 8.65
CA CYS A 13 0.48 9.41 8.64
C CYS A 13 -0.62 8.36 8.88
N GLU A 14 -1.53 8.61 9.83
CA GLU A 14 -2.67 7.74 10.06
C GLU A 14 -3.60 7.69 8.83
N ASN A 15 -3.97 8.85 8.28
CA ASN A 15 -4.82 8.92 7.10
C ASN A 15 -4.19 8.28 5.87
N TRP A 16 -2.85 8.34 5.73
CA TRP A 16 -2.14 7.65 4.65
C TRP A 16 -2.33 6.13 4.75
N LEU A 17 -2.17 5.53 5.93
CA LEU A 17 -2.40 4.10 6.15
C LEU A 17 -3.85 3.71 5.85
N LEU A 18 -4.81 4.50 6.35
CA LEU A 18 -6.25 4.28 6.11
C LEU A 18 -6.58 4.37 4.61
N SER A 19 -6.01 5.34 3.90
CA SER A 19 -6.26 5.54 2.47
C SER A 19 -5.76 4.38 1.59
N LEU A 20 -4.85 3.56 2.10
CA LEU A 20 -4.29 2.40 1.43
C LEU A 20 -4.88 1.07 1.91
N GLY A 21 -5.95 1.12 2.71
CA GLY A 21 -6.77 -0.04 3.03
C GLY A 21 -6.60 -0.63 4.44
N ILE A 22 -5.72 -0.08 5.29
CA ILE A 22 -5.68 -0.49 6.70
C ILE A 22 -6.98 -0.03 7.37
N LYS A 23 -7.65 -0.91 8.12
CA LYS A 23 -8.88 -0.59 8.83
C LYS A 23 -8.61 0.21 10.09
N LYS A 24 -9.49 1.15 10.40
CA LYS A 24 -9.32 2.03 11.57
C LYS A 24 -9.29 1.26 12.89
N GLU A 25 -10.06 0.20 13.01
CA GLU A 25 -10.10 -0.67 14.20
C GLU A 25 -8.80 -1.45 14.42
N HIS A 26 -7.93 -1.57 13.41
CA HIS A 26 -6.63 -2.21 13.50
C HIS A 26 -5.49 -1.20 13.73
N LEU A 27 -5.79 0.09 13.84
CA LEU A 27 -4.82 1.14 14.16
C LEU A 27 -5.16 1.81 15.49
N ARG A 28 -4.13 2.16 16.26
CA ARG A 28 -4.26 3.08 17.38
C ARG A 28 -3.09 4.04 17.44
N LEU A 29 -3.34 5.23 17.95
CA LEU A 29 -2.33 6.22 18.29
C LEU A 29 -1.98 6.04 19.78
N ARG A 30 -0.70 5.91 20.08
CA ARG A 30 -0.17 5.81 21.45
C ARG A 30 0.79 6.96 21.69
N ASP A 31 0.33 7.97 22.40
CA ASP A 31 1.19 9.06 22.84
C ASP A 31 2.10 8.57 23.98
N HIS A 32 3.39 8.92 23.93
CA HIS A 32 4.34 8.58 24.98
C HIS A 32 4.13 9.46 26.22
N GLU A 33 4.16 8.82 27.38
CA GLU A 33 4.18 9.54 28.65
C GLU A 33 5.50 10.30 28.84
N PRO A 34 5.53 11.40 29.60
CA PRO A 34 6.75 12.20 29.78
C PRO A 34 7.97 11.41 30.25
N ALA A 35 7.78 10.32 30.99
CA ALA A 35 8.84 9.44 31.46
C ALA A 35 9.38 8.49 30.38
N GLU A 36 8.67 8.29 29.30
CA GLU A 36 9.05 7.45 28.16
C GLU A 36 9.78 8.24 27.07
N LEU A 37 9.62 9.58 27.07
CA LEU A 37 10.22 10.44 26.06
C LEU A 37 11.75 10.33 26.06
N ALA A 38 12.31 10.18 24.84
CA ALA A 38 13.74 10.32 24.65
C ALA A 38 14.19 11.75 25.02
N PHE A 39 15.43 11.90 25.50
CA PHE A 39 15.97 13.17 25.97
C PHE A 39 15.99 14.29 24.91
N TYR A 40 15.90 13.93 23.63
CA TYR A 40 15.85 14.86 22.50
C TYR A 40 14.41 15.16 22.05
N SER A 41 13.42 14.45 22.59
CA SER A 41 12.04 14.55 22.12
C SER A 41 11.18 15.36 23.10
N ARG A 42 10.39 16.28 22.55
CA ARG A 42 9.36 17.03 23.27
C ARG A 42 8.03 16.28 23.30
N ALA A 43 7.73 15.53 22.23
CA ALA A 43 6.54 14.71 22.08
C ALA A 43 6.84 13.54 21.14
N THR A 44 6.27 12.39 21.43
CA THR A 44 6.35 11.20 20.56
C THR A 44 5.01 10.49 20.56
N THR A 45 4.59 10.04 19.39
CA THR A 45 3.40 9.19 19.19
C THR A 45 3.78 8.02 18.31
N ASP A 46 3.41 6.81 18.72
CA ASP A 46 3.44 5.64 17.84
C ASP A 46 2.09 5.43 17.21
N ILE A 47 2.08 5.12 15.91
CA ILE A 47 0.95 4.46 15.26
C ILE A 47 1.21 2.97 15.38
N GLU A 48 0.36 2.27 16.11
CA GLU A 48 0.45 0.84 16.31
C GLU A 48 -0.61 0.11 15.49
N TYR A 49 -0.24 -1.07 14.98
CA TYR A 49 -1.12 -1.97 14.23
C TYR A 49 -1.35 -3.26 15.01
N ALA A 50 -2.58 -3.75 14.96
CA ALA A 50 -2.99 -5.03 15.56
C ALA A 50 -2.54 -6.20 14.66
N PHE A 51 -1.28 -6.62 14.79
CA PHE A 51 -0.78 -7.77 14.03
C PHE A 51 -1.44 -9.08 14.52
N PRO A 52 -1.66 -10.07 13.64
CA PRO A 52 -2.29 -11.34 14.02
C PRO A 52 -1.45 -12.20 14.97
N PHE A 53 -0.18 -11.87 15.19
CA PHE A 53 0.76 -12.59 16.06
C PHE A 53 1.15 -11.79 17.32
N THR A 54 0.64 -10.58 17.49
CA THR A 54 0.82 -9.75 18.69
C THR A 54 -0.35 -8.79 18.84
N ASP A 55 -0.71 -8.41 20.05
CA ASP A 55 -1.87 -7.53 20.29
C ASP A 55 -1.72 -6.19 19.56
N TRP A 56 -0.60 -5.50 19.82
CA TRP A 56 -0.27 -4.21 19.18
C TRP A 56 1.22 -4.14 18.92
N GLY A 57 1.59 -3.68 17.76
CA GLY A 57 2.98 -3.49 17.38
C GLY A 57 3.18 -2.15 16.72
N GLU A 58 4.23 -1.44 17.14
CA GLU A 58 4.64 -0.18 16.53
C GLU A 58 4.84 -0.34 15.02
N LEU A 59 4.19 0.52 14.25
CA LEU A 59 4.26 0.58 12.81
C LEU A 59 4.96 1.84 12.33
N TRP A 60 4.69 2.97 12.98
CA TRP A 60 5.20 4.29 12.59
C TRP A 60 5.38 5.16 13.81
N GLY A 61 6.59 5.62 14.08
CA GLY A 61 6.89 6.60 15.12
C GLY A 61 6.87 8.03 14.57
N ILE A 62 6.25 8.95 15.28
CA ILE A 62 6.29 10.38 14.97
C ILE A 62 6.87 11.10 16.20
N ALA A 63 7.96 11.84 16.04
CA ALA A 63 8.63 12.54 17.12
C ALA A 63 8.85 14.03 16.81
N ASP A 64 8.52 14.88 17.76
CA ASP A 64 9.05 16.25 17.81
C ASP A 64 10.41 16.22 18.48
N ARG A 65 11.48 16.29 17.69
CA ARG A 65 12.88 16.20 18.12
C ARG A 65 13.47 17.55 18.52
N THR A 66 12.67 18.58 18.57
CA THR A 66 13.11 19.96 18.79
C THR A 66 14.23 20.37 17.81
N ASN A 67 15.13 21.26 18.20
CA ASN A 67 16.33 21.60 17.43
C ASN A 67 17.57 20.80 17.87
N TYR A 68 17.39 19.74 18.66
CA TYR A 68 18.49 19.02 19.30
C TYR A 68 19.53 18.50 18.30
N ASP A 69 19.11 17.74 17.32
CA ASP A 69 20.02 17.10 16.36
C ASP A 69 20.78 18.12 15.53
N LEU A 70 20.10 19.13 14.98
CA LEU A 70 20.74 20.18 14.19
C LEU A 70 21.74 21.00 15.00
N THR A 71 21.42 21.29 16.26
CA THR A 71 22.35 21.96 17.18
C THR A 71 23.61 21.12 17.37
N ARG A 72 23.47 19.82 17.67
CA ARG A 72 24.62 18.92 17.84
C ARG A 72 25.44 18.74 16.56
N HIS A 73 24.78 18.65 15.41
CA HIS A 73 25.47 18.58 14.12
C HIS A 73 26.23 19.86 13.79
N GLN A 74 25.66 21.03 14.10
CA GLN A 74 26.32 22.33 13.93
C GLN A 74 27.55 22.43 14.82
N GLU A 75 27.44 22.11 16.12
CA GLU A 75 28.53 22.09 17.06
C GLU A 75 29.69 21.17 16.63
N ALA A 76 29.37 19.95 16.20
CA ALA A 76 30.36 18.96 15.83
C ALA A 76 31.05 19.25 14.48
N SER A 77 30.32 19.79 13.52
CA SER A 77 30.83 20.06 12.16
C SER A 77 31.46 21.44 12.00
N GLY A 78 31.14 22.40 12.89
CA GLY A 78 31.48 23.81 12.77
C GLY A 78 30.81 24.53 11.60
N LYS A 79 29.75 23.89 10.98
CA LYS A 79 28.98 24.49 9.89
C LYS A 79 27.64 24.97 10.42
N SER A 80 27.21 26.18 10.03
CA SER A 80 25.87 26.68 10.36
C SER A 80 24.80 25.80 9.72
N LEU A 81 23.80 25.38 10.53
CA LEU A 81 22.59 24.69 10.12
C LEU A 81 21.36 25.54 10.43
N GLU A 82 21.55 26.86 10.55
CA GLU A 82 20.48 27.82 10.73
C GLU A 82 19.68 28.01 9.45
N TYR A 83 18.39 28.14 9.60
CA TYR A 83 17.48 28.61 8.58
C TYR A 83 17.37 30.12 8.66
N PHE A 84 17.42 30.80 7.50
CA PHE A 84 17.14 32.22 7.39
C PHE A 84 15.70 32.42 6.95
N ASP A 85 14.90 33.01 7.82
CA ASP A 85 13.53 33.40 7.50
C ASP A 85 13.52 34.80 6.87
N SER A 86 13.22 34.88 5.60
CA SER A 86 13.18 36.14 4.84
C SER A 86 11.98 37.02 5.18
N GLU A 87 10.94 36.48 5.79
CA GLU A 87 9.74 37.25 6.18
C GLU A 87 9.99 37.99 7.49
N THR A 88 10.64 37.33 8.46
CA THR A 88 10.95 37.92 9.76
C THR A 88 12.36 38.52 9.83
N ASN A 89 13.21 38.22 8.84
CA ASN A 89 14.64 38.57 8.79
C ASN A 89 15.44 38.00 9.99
N GLU A 90 15.08 36.80 10.42
CA GLU A 90 15.69 36.10 11.56
C GLU A 90 16.44 34.84 11.13
N HIS A 91 17.51 34.51 11.89
CA HIS A 91 18.19 33.23 11.77
C HIS A 91 17.85 32.37 12.99
N TYR A 92 17.51 31.13 12.77
CA TYR A 92 17.29 30.18 13.86
C TYR A 92 17.57 28.73 13.42
N ILE A 93 17.88 27.87 14.40
CA ILE A 93 17.95 26.42 14.15
C ILE A 93 16.53 25.88 14.22
N PRO A 94 15.98 25.31 13.12
CA PRO A 94 14.60 24.85 13.09
C PRO A 94 14.40 23.61 13.97
N TYR A 95 13.17 23.45 14.44
CA TYR A 95 12.71 22.20 15.05
C TYR A 95 12.44 21.15 13.95
N VAL A 96 12.64 19.89 14.31
CA VAL A 96 12.49 18.75 13.41
C VAL A 96 11.33 17.87 13.88
N ILE A 97 10.35 17.67 13.02
CA ILE A 97 9.32 16.64 13.20
C ILE A 97 9.72 15.45 12.33
N GLU A 98 9.90 14.31 12.96
CA GLU A 98 10.38 13.07 12.32
C GLU A 98 9.27 12.00 12.30
N PRO A 99 8.55 11.82 11.19
CA PRO A 99 7.82 10.60 10.95
C PRO A 99 8.78 9.52 10.43
N SER A 100 8.86 8.36 11.12
CA SER A 100 9.79 7.28 10.80
C SER A 100 9.09 5.93 10.83
N LEU A 101 9.25 5.13 9.76
CA LEU A 101 8.67 3.79 9.63
C LEU A 101 9.65 2.79 9.04
N GLY A 102 9.45 1.50 9.36
CA GLY A 102 10.15 0.39 8.73
C GLY A 102 9.40 -0.11 7.50
N CYS A 103 10.02 -0.05 6.32
CA CYS A 103 9.41 -0.47 5.05
C CYS A 103 8.86 -1.90 5.11
N ASP A 104 9.68 -2.86 5.56
CA ASP A 104 9.28 -4.27 5.63
C ASP A 104 8.12 -4.51 6.59
N ARG A 105 8.10 -3.77 7.70
CA ARG A 105 7.04 -3.87 8.71
C ARG A 105 5.72 -3.31 8.21
N VAL A 106 5.75 -2.22 7.48
CA VAL A 106 4.58 -1.64 6.83
C VAL A 106 4.06 -2.56 5.72
N ALA A 107 4.96 -3.13 4.90
CA ALA A 107 4.58 -4.12 3.89
C ALA A 107 3.89 -5.34 4.53
N LEU A 108 4.43 -5.85 5.65
CA LEU A 108 3.82 -6.94 6.40
C LEU A 108 2.43 -6.57 6.94
N ALA A 109 2.24 -5.35 7.45
CA ALA A 109 0.94 -4.89 7.93
C ALA A 109 -0.10 -4.87 6.80
N PHE A 110 0.26 -4.36 5.61
CA PHE A 110 -0.63 -4.39 4.45
C PHE A 110 -0.96 -5.81 3.99
N LEU A 111 0.01 -6.75 4.03
CA LEU A 111 -0.25 -8.15 3.72
C LEU A 111 -1.17 -8.81 4.75
N CYS A 112 -0.96 -8.55 6.05
CA CYS A 112 -1.85 -9.05 7.10
C CYS A 112 -3.28 -8.50 6.96
N GLU A 113 -3.41 -7.22 6.61
CA GLU A 113 -4.72 -6.59 6.42
C GLU A 113 -5.47 -7.11 5.21
N ALA A 114 -4.73 -7.41 4.13
CA ALA A 114 -5.29 -7.85 2.86
C ALA A 114 -5.62 -9.35 2.81
N TYR A 115 -5.02 -10.15 3.69
CA TYR A 115 -5.19 -11.61 3.67
C TYR A 115 -6.59 -12.01 4.11
N ASP A 116 -7.22 -12.87 3.31
CA ASP A 116 -8.54 -13.44 3.60
C ASP A 116 -8.63 -14.90 3.11
N GLU A 117 -9.42 -15.70 3.82
CA GLU A 117 -9.82 -17.05 3.43
C GLU A 117 -11.32 -17.09 3.17
N GLU A 118 -11.70 -16.96 1.90
CA GLU A 118 -13.11 -17.02 1.52
C GLU A 118 -13.62 -18.46 1.52
N HIS A 119 -14.62 -18.74 2.35
CA HIS A 119 -15.30 -20.02 2.41
C HIS A 119 -16.44 -20.06 1.38
N LEU A 120 -16.28 -20.87 0.35
CA LEU A 120 -17.24 -21.05 -0.74
C LEU A 120 -17.88 -22.41 -0.65
N THR A 121 -19.16 -22.49 -1.03
CA THR A 121 -19.85 -23.77 -1.18
C THR A 121 -20.31 -23.91 -2.62
N ASP A 122 -19.88 -24.97 -3.30
CA ASP A 122 -20.30 -25.21 -4.67
C ASP A 122 -21.79 -25.65 -4.75
N SER A 123 -22.33 -25.70 -5.96
CA SER A 123 -23.72 -26.09 -6.21
C SER A 123 -24.06 -27.54 -5.77
N LYS A 124 -23.05 -28.35 -5.41
CA LYS A 124 -23.17 -29.72 -4.91
C LYS A 124 -22.98 -29.82 -3.42
N GLY A 125 -22.83 -28.68 -2.71
CA GLY A 125 -22.63 -28.65 -1.25
C GLY A 125 -21.20 -28.96 -0.82
N LYS A 126 -20.23 -28.99 -1.74
CA LYS A 126 -18.82 -29.17 -1.40
C LYS A 126 -18.21 -27.85 -0.96
N GLU A 127 -17.62 -27.83 0.21
CA GLU A 127 -16.84 -26.71 0.71
C GLU A 127 -15.52 -26.56 -0.04
N ASP A 128 -15.12 -25.33 -0.32
CA ASP A 128 -13.86 -24.94 -0.94
C ASP A 128 -13.37 -23.66 -0.24
N ILE A 129 -12.08 -23.59 0.05
CA ILE A 129 -11.47 -22.42 0.65
C ILE A 129 -10.61 -21.74 -0.41
N ARG A 130 -10.82 -20.45 -0.59
CA ARG A 130 -10.07 -19.63 -1.52
C ARG A 130 -9.27 -18.58 -0.76
N THR A 131 -7.94 -18.64 -0.86
CA THR A 131 -7.07 -17.58 -0.35
C THR A 131 -7.12 -16.38 -1.28
N VAL A 132 -7.33 -15.20 -0.73
CA VAL A 132 -7.39 -13.93 -1.47
C VAL A 132 -6.56 -12.89 -0.73
N LEU A 133 -5.84 -12.07 -1.49
CA LEU A 133 -5.22 -10.85 -0.99
C LEU A 133 -6.01 -9.63 -1.49
N HIS A 134 -6.80 -9.01 -0.62
CA HIS A 134 -7.56 -7.80 -0.93
C HIS A 134 -6.67 -6.54 -0.88
N LEU A 135 -5.57 -6.54 -1.65
CA LEU A 135 -4.66 -5.40 -1.70
C LEU A 135 -5.32 -4.18 -2.33
N HIS A 136 -5.08 -3.02 -1.73
CA HIS A 136 -5.43 -1.76 -2.38
C HIS A 136 -4.75 -1.67 -3.77
N PRO A 137 -5.46 -1.23 -4.85
CA PRO A 137 -4.90 -1.23 -6.21
C PRO A 137 -3.57 -0.51 -6.37
N ALA A 138 -3.31 0.53 -5.55
CA ALA A 138 -2.02 1.22 -5.55
C ALA A 138 -0.86 0.33 -5.04
N LEU A 139 -1.14 -0.65 -4.16
CA LEU A 139 -0.14 -1.54 -3.55
C LEU A 139 0.02 -2.85 -4.31
N ALA A 140 -0.99 -3.30 -5.04
CA ALA A 140 -0.95 -4.55 -5.79
C ALA A 140 0.26 -4.59 -6.73
N PRO A 141 1.07 -5.69 -6.75
CA PRO A 141 2.24 -5.80 -7.63
C PRO A 141 1.85 -5.74 -9.11
N TYR A 142 0.84 -6.51 -9.50
CA TYR A 142 0.19 -6.42 -10.79
C TYR A 142 -1.11 -5.63 -10.67
N LYS A 143 -1.32 -4.65 -11.58
CA LYS A 143 -2.54 -3.85 -11.58
C LYS A 143 -3.70 -4.56 -12.28
N CYS A 144 -3.37 -5.37 -13.26
CA CYS A 144 -4.33 -6.29 -13.88
C CYS A 144 -3.62 -7.53 -14.44
N ALA A 145 -4.42 -8.56 -14.72
CA ALA A 145 -4.02 -9.75 -15.46
C ALA A 145 -4.87 -9.90 -16.71
N VAL A 146 -4.27 -10.36 -17.81
CA VAL A 146 -4.96 -10.68 -19.06
C VAL A 146 -5.05 -12.18 -19.22
N LEU A 147 -6.28 -12.71 -19.22
CA LEU A 147 -6.59 -14.14 -19.14
C LEU A 147 -7.38 -14.60 -20.38
N PRO A 148 -6.73 -15.13 -21.44
CA PRO A 148 -7.46 -15.62 -22.59
C PRO A 148 -8.29 -16.87 -22.24
N LEU A 149 -9.57 -16.91 -22.58
CA LEU A 149 -10.45 -18.06 -22.32
C LEU A 149 -9.91 -19.34 -22.97
N SER A 150 -9.27 -19.21 -24.14
CA SER A 150 -8.64 -20.28 -24.90
C SER A 150 -7.29 -19.85 -25.44
N LYS A 151 -6.36 -20.79 -25.58
CA LYS A 151 -5.03 -20.52 -26.20
C LYS A 151 -5.13 -19.94 -27.62
N LYS A 152 -6.25 -20.17 -28.33
CA LYS A 152 -6.52 -19.60 -29.67
C LYS A 152 -6.66 -18.07 -29.63
N LEU A 153 -6.97 -17.50 -28.46
CA LEU A 153 -7.14 -16.07 -28.24
C LEU A 153 -5.86 -15.41 -27.72
N GLY A 154 -4.76 -16.18 -27.61
CA GLY A 154 -3.50 -15.73 -27.03
C GLY A 154 -2.88 -14.53 -27.75
N GLU A 155 -2.99 -14.45 -29.08
CA GLU A 155 -2.46 -13.33 -29.86
C GLU A 155 -3.14 -12.01 -29.47
N LYS A 156 -4.48 -12.00 -29.44
CA LYS A 156 -5.26 -10.82 -29.01
C LYS A 156 -5.02 -10.47 -27.55
N ALA A 157 -4.94 -11.47 -26.68
CA ALA A 157 -4.65 -11.26 -25.26
C ALA A 157 -3.26 -10.65 -25.05
N MET A 158 -2.24 -11.09 -25.82
CA MET A 158 -0.90 -10.51 -25.77
C MET A 158 -0.85 -9.09 -26.32
N GLU A 159 -1.63 -8.77 -27.33
CA GLU A 159 -1.79 -7.39 -27.83
C GLU A 159 -2.29 -6.48 -26.70
N ILE A 160 -3.40 -6.87 -26.05
CA ILE A 160 -3.99 -6.12 -24.92
C ILE A 160 -2.98 -5.99 -23.77
N ARG A 161 -2.33 -7.09 -23.38
CA ARG A 161 -1.30 -7.10 -22.34
C ARG A 161 -0.18 -6.11 -22.66
N ASN A 162 0.33 -6.12 -23.88
CA ASN A 162 1.44 -5.25 -24.30
C ASN A 162 1.03 -3.77 -24.32
N GLU A 163 -0.21 -3.46 -24.68
CA GLU A 163 -0.73 -2.10 -24.64
C GLU A 163 -0.80 -1.59 -23.18
N LEU A 164 -1.41 -2.36 -22.28
CA LEU A 164 -1.54 -2.01 -20.87
C LEU A 164 -0.20 -1.93 -20.15
N SER A 165 0.78 -2.76 -20.55
CA SER A 165 2.13 -2.78 -19.95
C SER A 165 2.94 -1.50 -20.20
N LYS A 166 2.48 -0.61 -21.05
CA LYS A 166 3.09 0.74 -21.22
C LYS A 166 2.83 1.64 -20.02
N TYR A 167 1.83 1.33 -19.20
CA TYR A 167 1.36 2.19 -18.11
C TYR A 167 1.58 1.58 -16.72
N PHE A 168 1.53 0.24 -16.59
CA PHE A 168 1.65 -0.44 -15.31
C PHE A 168 2.05 -1.92 -15.47
N MET A 169 2.33 -2.60 -14.36
CA MET A 169 2.63 -4.03 -14.34
C MET A 169 1.37 -4.84 -14.65
N VAL A 170 1.45 -5.70 -15.67
CA VAL A 170 0.35 -6.55 -16.15
C VAL A 170 0.83 -7.99 -16.21
N ASP A 171 0.09 -8.89 -15.56
CA ASP A 171 0.32 -10.32 -15.69
C ASP A 171 -0.41 -10.92 -16.90
N TYR A 172 -0.01 -12.11 -17.30
CA TYR A 172 -0.62 -12.88 -18.37
C TYR A 172 -0.56 -14.35 -18.02
N ASP A 173 -1.72 -15.02 -18.03
CA ASP A 173 -1.79 -16.44 -17.74
C ASP A 173 -2.75 -17.17 -18.70
N ASP A 174 -2.23 -18.16 -19.44
CA ASP A 174 -2.99 -19.05 -20.32
C ASP A 174 -2.96 -20.52 -19.84
N THR A 175 -2.48 -20.78 -18.60
CA THR A 175 -2.19 -22.10 -18.08
C THR A 175 -3.36 -22.72 -17.32
N GLY A 176 -3.80 -23.91 -17.68
CA GLY A 176 -4.89 -24.62 -17.03
C GLY A 176 -6.28 -24.04 -17.36
N SER A 177 -7.27 -24.24 -16.48
CA SER A 177 -8.62 -23.70 -16.65
C SER A 177 -8.69 -22.23 -16.23
N ILE A 178 -9.65 -21.49 -16.80
CA ILE A 178 -9.85 -20.07 -16.47
C ILE A 178 -10.07 -19.85 -14.96
N GLY A 179 -10.84 -20.69 -14.28
CA GLY A 179 -11.05 -20.59 -12.83
C GLY A 179 -9.76 -20.75 -12.00
N LYS A 180 -8.79 -21.57 -12.47
CA LYS A 180 -7.50 -21.70 -11.80
C LYS A 180 -6.62 -20.47 -12.01
N ARG A 181 -6.76 -19.78 -13.15
CA ARG A 181 -6.04 -18.54 -13.41
C ARG A 181 -6.54 -17.42 -12.50
N TYR A 182 -7.85 -17.25 -12.38
CA TYR A 182 -8.44 -16.30 -11.44
C TYR A 182 -7.96 -16.55 -10.01
N ARG A 183 -7.91 -17.82 -9.56
CA ARG A 183 -7.40 -18.14 -8.21
C ARG A 183 -5.96 -17.69 -7.98
N ARG A 184 -5.09 -17.86 -8.97
CA ARG A 184 -3.71 -17.40 -8.85
C ARG A 184 -3.61 -15.89 -8.74
N GLU A 185 -4.44 -15.17 -9.47
CA GLU A 185 -4.51 -13.71 -9.38
C GLU A 185 -5.10 -13.25 -8.03
N ASP A 186 -6.13 -13.94 -7.52
CA ASP A 186 -6.69 -13.69 -6.20
C ASP A 186 -5.63 -13.87 -5.10
N GLU A 187 -4.83 -14.95 -5.18
CA GLU A 187 -3.77 -15.27 -4.21
C GLU A 187 -2.65 -14.22 -4.14
N ILE A 188 -2.38 -13.52 -5.25
CA ILE A 188 -1.35 -12.47 -5.30
C ILE A 188 -1.92 -11.04 -5.21
N GLY A 189 -3.26 -10.92 -5.10
CA GLY A 189 -3.93 -9.65 -4.90
C GLY A 189 -4.02 -8.77 -6.13
N THR A 190 -4.10 -9.36 -7.34
CA THR A 190 -4.34 -8.62 -8.58
C THR A 190 -5.77 -8.06 -8.61
N PRO A 191 -5.97 -6.72 -8.61
CA PRO A 191 -7.30 -6.14 -8.41
C PRO A 191 -8.23 -6.28 -9.63
N TYR A 192 -7.68 -6.44 -10.82
CA TYR A 192 -8.47 -6.52 -12.06
C TYR A 192 -8.02 -7.69 -12.94
N CYS A 193 -8.98 -8.48 -13.42
CA CYS A 193 -8.73 -9.53 -14.40
C CYS A 193 -9.53 -9.27 -15.68
N ILE A 194 -8.85 -9.25 -16.82
CA ILE A 194 -9.42 -9.04 -18.15
C ILE A 194 -9.51 -10.41 -18.83
N THR A 195 -10.71 -10.94 -18.96
CA THR A 195 -10.92 -12.17 -19.73
C THR A 195 -11.10 -11.84 -21.21
N VAL A 196 -10.21 -12.39 -22.04
CA VAL A 196 -10.36 -12.32 -23.50
C VAL A 196 -11.10 -13.55 -23.96
N ASP A 197 -12.31 -13.38 -24.47
CA ASP A 197 -13.17 -14.43 -24.99
C ASP A 197 -13.36 -14.35 -26.53
N PHE A 198 -14.23 -15.18 -27.10
CA PHE A 198 -14.47 -15.18 -28.52
C PHE A 198 -15.28 -13.99 -29.02
N ASP A 199 -16.08 -13.38 -28.16
CA ASP A 199 -16.83 -12.16 -28.49
C ASP A 199 -15.89 -10.94 -28.57
N THR A 200 -14.80 -10.94 -27.77
CA THR A 200 -13.76 -9.91 -27.83
C THR A 200 -13.09 -9.80 -29.21
N VAL A 201 -12.92 -10.90 -29.94
CA VAL A 201 -12.31 -10.90 -31.27
C VAL A 201 -13.35 -10.80 -32.40
N GLY A 202 -14.63 -11.01 -32.06
CA GLY A 202 -15.71 -11.13 -33.05
C GLY A 202 -15.64 -12.42 -33.88
N ASP A 203 -16.66 -12.68 -34.63
CA ASP A 203 -16.71 -13.77 -35.61
C ASP A 203 -17.44 -13.29 -36.88
N GLU A 204 -16.67 -12.81 -37.85
CA GLU A 204 -17.21 -12.29 -39.10
C GLU A 204 -18.05 -13.34 -39.84
N ALA A 205 -17.71 -14.64 -39.74
CA ALA A 205 -18.46 -15.73 -40.38
C ALA A 205 -19.85 -15.93 -39.76
N LYS A 206 -20.04 -15.48 -38.49
CA LYS A 206 -21.32 -15.49 -37.76
C LYS A 206 -21.99 -14.13 -37.69
N GLY A 207 -21.36 -13.09 -38.26
CA GLY A 207 -21.87 -11.72 -38.17
C GLY A 207 -21.73 -11.08 -36.77
N ILE A 208 -20.85 -11.62 -35.92
CA ILE A 208 -20.57 -11.09 -34.59
C ILE A 208 -19.46 -10.06 -34.74
N ALA A 209 -19.76 -8.78 -34.46
CA ALA A 209 -18.77 -7.74 -34.40
C ALA A 209 -17.90 -7.92 -33.13
N ALA A 210 -16.61 -7.53 -33.20
CA ALA A 210 -15.77 -7.46 -32.02
C ALA A 210 -16.32 -6.43 -31.02
N ASP A 211 -16.42 -6.79 -29.75
CA ASP A 211 -16.80 -5.84 -28.71
C ASP A 211 -15.68 -4.80 -28.56
N ASN A 212 -16.05 -3.54 -28.72
CA ASN A 212 -15.17 -2.41 -28.39
C ASN A 212 -15.25 -2.18 -26.87
N CYS A 213 -14.47 -2.93 -26.10
CA CYS A 213 -14.24 -2.69 -24.67
C CYS A 213 -13.35 -1.48 -24.45
#